data_77d65bb1a66c9f883aa794aa7e675bbd
#
_entry.id   77d65bb1a66c9f883aa794aa7e675bbd
#
_cell.length_a   1.000
_cell.length_b   1.000
_cell.length_c   1.000
_cell.angle_alpha   90.00
_cell.angle_beta   90.00
_cell.angle_gamma   90.00
#
_symmetry.space_group_name_H-M   'P 1'
#
loop_
_entity.id
_entity.type
_entity.pdbx_description
1 polymer ?
#
loop_
_entity_poly.entity_id
_entity_poly.type
_entity_poly.pdbx_seq_one_letter_code
_entity_poly.pdbx_strand_id
1 'polypeptide(L)'
;HINKLKGDLHTVFPQYLDVFCDVTGKTSTMILRQYGTPDKILRGHKKTMIEKISKASRKGLAKASERYEKLCAAANAAKTFGCQIDSIYFNIFLTLDLVEKLDSALDSILNRIRQLITFNKNEKFIQQIKLLNTIPGVGFLTAVTIMCEIGDFSAFRNPKQLFAYFGLDPEVNESGKFVGTQLHMSKRGSRC
;
A
#
# COMPACT_ATOMS: atom_id res chain seq x y z
N HIS A 1 6.74 -6.92 4.98
CA HIS A 1 8.08 -6.40 4.63
C HIS A 1 8.22 -4.93 5.02
N ILE A 2 7.26 -4.06 4.73
CA ILE A 2 7.33 -2.62 5.10
C ILE A 2 7.47 -2.43 6.61
N ASN A 3 6.73 -3.19 7.42
CA ASN A 3 6.85 -3.10 8.89
C ASN A 3 8.23 -3.57 9.38
N LYS A 4 8.82 -4.59 8.74
CA LYS A 4 10.19 -5.01 9.03
C LYS A 4 11.19 -3.90 8.70
N LEU A 5 11.07 -3.28 7.52
CA LEU A 5 11.89 -2.14 7.11
C LEU A 5 11.83 -0.98 8.13
N LYS A 6 10.62 -0.64 8.59
CA LYS A 6 10.42 0.37 9.64
C LYS A 6 11.09 -0.03 10.95
N GLY A 7 10.99 -1.29 11.37
CA GLY A 7 11.64 -1.80 12.57
C GLY A 7 13.16 -1.75 12.49
N ASP A 8 13.73 -2.18 11.37
CA ASP A 8 15.18 -2.11 11.12
C ASP A 8 15.67 -0.65 11.13
N LEU A 9 14.94 0.26 10.46
CA LEU A 9 15.25 1.70 10.48
C LEU A 9 15.11 2.29 11.88
N HIS A 10 14.10 1.92 12.65
CA HIS A 10 13.92 2.40 14.02
C HIS A 10 15.11 2.01 14.90
N THR A 11 15.75 0.88 14.65
CA THR A 11 16.91 0.43 15.42
C THR A 11 18.18 1.21 15.08
N VAL A 12 18.46 1.45 13.80
CA VAL A 12 19.72 2.06 13.36
C VAL A 12 19.63 3.56 13.04
N PHE A 13 18.42 4.02 12.72
CA PHE A 13 18.16 5.39 12.29
C PHE A 13 16.75 5.86 12.69
N PRO A 14 16.41 5.91 13.99
CA PRO A 14 15.03 6.12 14.46
C PRO A 14 14.38 7.40 13.91
N GLN A 15 15.11 8.53 13.92
CA GLN A 15 14.59 9.83 13.46
C GLN A 15 14.38 9.90 11.94
N TYR A 16 14.83 8.90 11.17
CA TYR A 16 14.55 8.81 9.74
C TYR A 16 13.05 8.73 9.45
N LEU A 17 12.31 8.06 10.32
CA LEU A 17 10.86 7.88 10.21
C LEU A 17 10.09 9.20 10.39
N ASP A 18 10.65 10.16 11.11
CA ASP A 18 10.08 11.51 11.28
C ASP A 18 10.27 12.37 10.01
N VAL A 19 11.36 12.12 9.27
CA VAL A 19 11.62 12.81 8.01
C VAL A 19 10.81 12.23 6.85
N PHE A 20 10.63 10.91 6.86
CA PHE A 20 9.94 10.15 5.80
C PHE A 20 8.85 9.26 6.39
N CYS A 21 7.62 9.76 6.45
CA CYS A 21 6.45 8.98 6.89
C CYS A 21 6.23 7.72 6.02
N ASP A 22 6.47 7.87 4.70
CA ASP A 22 6.50 6.75 3.75
C ASP A 22 7.95 6.37 3.43
N VAL A 23 8.40 5.29 4.05
CA VAL A 23 9.78 4.77 3.89
C VAL A 23 10.01 4.13 2.52
N THR A 24 8.95 3.70 1.85
CA THR A 24 9.00 3.09 0.51
C THR A 24 8.78 4.11 -0.61
N GLY A 25 8.48 5.37 -0.25
CA GLY A 25 8.30 6.45 -1.21
C GLY A 25 9.60 6.76 -1.97
N LYS A 26 9.45 7.20 -3.22
CA LYS A 26 10.56 7.43 -4.18
C LYS A 26 11.74 8.21 -3.60
N THR A 27 11.47 9.23 -2.78
CA THR A 27 12.53 10.07 -2.19
C THR A 27 13.27 9.31 -1.07
N SER A 28 12.55 8.62 -0.21
CA SER A 28 13.12 7.81 0.86
C SER A 28 13.97 6.68 0.29
N THR A 29 13.42 5.90 -0.63
CA THR A 29 14.12 4.79 -1.30
C THR A 29 15.40 5.26 -1.97
N MET A 30 15.36 6.38 -2.69
CA MET A 30 16.55 6.98 -3.32
C MET A 30 17.62 7.34 -2.29
N ILE A 31 17.24 7.96 -1.16
CA ILE A 31 18.20 8.32 -0.10
C ILE A 31 18.80 7.07 0.54
N LEU A 32 17.97 6.09 0.91
CA LEU A 32 18.46 4.84 1.53
C LEU A 32 19.40 4.08 0.59
N ARG A 33 19.10 4.01 -0.71
CA ARG A 33 19.97 3.32 -1.69
C ARG A 33 21.28 4.02 -1.92
N GLN A 34 21.27 5.35 -2.05
CA GLN A 34 22.48 6.09 -2.42
C GLN A 34 23.40 6.38 -1.24
N TYR A 35 22.82 6.63 -0.09
CA TYR A 35 23.56 7.00 1.11
C TYR A 35 23.50 5.93 2.19
N GLY A 36 22.33 5.34 2.44
CA GLY A 36 22.11 4.16 3.31
C GLY A 36 22.35 4.41 4.79
N THR A 37 23.47 5.04 5.16
CA THR A 37 23.86 5.24 6.56
C THR A 37 23.90 6.72 6.92
N PRO A 38 23.71 7.08 8.22
CA PRO A 38 23.83 8.46 8.71
C PRO A 38 25.15 9.12 8.32
N ASP A 39 26.26 8.40 8.41
CA ASP A 39 27.59 8.91 8.08
C ASP A 39 27.71 9.30 6.59
N LYS A 40 27.20 8.47 5.69
CA LYS A 40 27.23 8.79 4.26
C LYS A 40 26.32 9.97 3.91
N ILE A 41 25.20 10.14 4.63
CA ILE A 41 24.31 11.30 4.48
C ILE A 41 25.06 12.57 4.87
N LEU A 42 25.74 12.59 6.01
CA LEU A 42 26.47 13.75 6.51
C LEU A 42 27.70 14.11 5.68
N ARG A 43 28.34 13.13 5.03
CA ARG A 43 29.47 13.35 4.10
C ARG A 43 29.00 13.73 2.70
N GLY A 44 27.70 13.60 2.42
CA GLY A 44 27.14 13.90 1.09
C GLY A 44 27.19 15.38 0.74
N HIS A 45 27.41 15.70 -0.55
CA HIS A 45 27.45 17.08 -1.02
C HIS A 45 26.03 17.72 -0.99
N LYS A 46 25.86 18.81 -0.21
CA LYS A 46 24.59 19.48 0.06
C LYS A 46 23.79 19.79 -1.24
N LYS A 47 24.38 20.48 -2.20
CA LYS A 47 23.69 20.89 -3.44
C LYS A 47 23.15 19.68 -4.21
N THR A 48 24.00 18.68 -4.43
CA THR A 48 23.63 17.45 -5.15
C THR A 48 22.50 16.68 -4.46
N MET A 49 22.51 16.62 -3.13
CA MET A 49 21.47 15.93 -2.36
C MET A 49 20.14 16.68 -2.44
N ILE A 50 20.15 18.02 -2.30
CA ILE A 50 18.94 18.85 -2.44
C ILE A 50 18.34 18.70 -3.86
N GLU A 51 19.16 18.74 -4.90
CA GLU A 51 18.70 18.55 -6.29
C GLU A 51 18.04 17.17 -6.48
N LYS A 52 18.67 16.11 -5.96
CA LYS A 52 18.12 14.75 -6.01
C LYS A 52 16.80 14.63 -5.24
N ILE A 53 16.72 15.22 -4.04
CA ILE A 53 15.48 15.24 -3.23
C ILE A 53 14.38 16.01 -3.98
N SER A 54 14.71 17.16 -4.57
CA SER A 54 13.77 17.97 -5.36
C SER A 54 13.23 17.19 -6.55
N LYS A 55 14.12 16.54 -7.32
CA LYS A 55 13.76 15.72 -8.49
C LYS A 55 12.90 14.51 -8.10
N ALA A 56 13.27 13.79 -7.03
CA ALA A 56 12.54 12.59 -6.58
C ALA A 56 11.17 12.95 -5.99
N SER A 57 11.07 14.04 -5.22
CA SER A 57 9.83 14.48 -4.59
C SER A 57 8.91 15.27 -5.51
N ARG A 58 9.40 15.75 -6.66
CA ARG A 58 8.71 16.69 -7.55
C ARG A 58 8.23 17.96 -6.84
N LYS A 59 8.87 18.30 -5.71
CA LYS A 59 8.61 19.52 -4.94
C LYS A 59 9.77 20.47 -5.15
N GLY A 60 9.49 21.77 -5.15
CA GLY A 60 10.50 22.81 -5.40
C GLY A 60 11.71 22.75 -4.46
N LEU A 61 12.81 23.42 -4.84
CA LEU A 61 14.08 23.40 -4.11
C LEU A 61 13.96 23.86 -2.65
N ALA A 62 13.07 24.80 -2.35
CA ALA A 62 12.85 25.27 -0.96
C ALA A 62 12.43 24.12 -0.02
N LYS A 63 11.41 23.32 -0.45
CA LYS A 63 10.96 22.15 0.33
C LYS A 63 11.99 21.01 0.36
N ALA A 64 12.81 20.89 -0.68
CA ALA A 64 13.90 19.93 -0.71
C ALA A 64 15.02 20.33 0.26
N SER A 65 15.35 21.64 0.36
CA SER A 65 16.31 22.16 1.31
C SER A 65 15.86 21.94 2.78
N GLU A 66 14.60 22.27 3.07
CA GLU A 66 14.03 21.99 4.42
C GLU A 66 14.13 20.49 4.78
N ARG A 67 13.78 19.62 3.85
CA ARG A 67 13.86 18.17 4.07
C ARG A 67 15.30 17.69 4.22
N TYR A 68 16.24 18.26 3.50
CA TYR A 68 17.66 17.99 3.67
C TYR A 68 18.15 18.35 5.06
N GLU A 69 17.76 19.51 5.58
CA GLU A 69 18.15 19.95 6.94
C GLU A 69 17.58 19.04 8.02
N LYS A 70 16.31 18.65 7.90
CA LYS A 70 15.70 17.63 8.78
C LYS A 70 16.44 16.30 8.71
N LEU A 71 16.84 15.87 7.50
CA LEU A 71 17.58 14.63 7.30
C LEU A 71 18.98 14.68 7.93
N CYS A 72 19.68 15.80 7.81
CA CYS A 72 20.99 15.99 8.46
C CYS A 72 20.86 16.01 9.99
N ALA A 73 19.83 16.67 10.54
CA ALA A 73 19.56 16.67 11.97
C ALA A 73 19.27 15.25 12.48
N ALA A 74 18.43 14.51 11.76
CA ALA A 74 18.14 13.11 12.06
C ALA A 74 19.40 12.23 11.99
N ALA A 75 20.27 12.44 10.98
CA ALA A 75 21.51 11.69 10.83
C ALA A 75 22.51 11.97 11.98
N ASN A 76 22.60 13.21 12.44
CA ASN A 76 23.42 13.56 13.60
C ASN A 76 22.88 12.90 14.89
N ALA A 77 21.57 12.93 15.11
CA ALA A 77 20.95 12.26 16.25
C ALA A 77 21.19 10.75 16.22
N ALA A 78 21.07 10.12 15.05
CA ALA A 78 21.32 8.68 14.89
C ALA A 78 22.79 8.30 15.17
N LYS A 79 23.76 9.16 14.92
CA LYS A 79 25.16 8.92 15.31
C LYS A 79 25.36 8.90 16.82
N THR A 80 24.58 9.69 17.55
CA THR A 80 24.69 9.79 19.00
C THR A 80 23.90 8.69 19.72
N PHE A 81 22.73 8.35 19.23
CA PHE A 81 21.76 7.47 19.90
C PHE A 81 21.46 6.18 19.12
N GLY A 82 21.82 6.09 17.84
CA GLY A 82 21.55 4.94 16.99
C GLY A 82 22.57 3.83 17.15
N CYS A 83 22.13 2.62 16.94
CA CYS A 83 22.98 1.43 16.93
C CYS A 83 23.57 1.24 15.53
N GLN A 84 24.89 1.43 15.36
CA GLN A 84 25.55 1.29 14.05
C GLN A 84 25.88 -0.17 13.79
N ILE A 85 24.92 -0.94 13.28
CA ILE A 85 25.05 -2.37 12.98
C ILE A 85 24.98 -2.61 11.48
N ASP A 86 26.09 -2.95 10.86
CA ASP A 86 26.21 -3.15 9.41
C ASP A 86 25.23 -4.20 8.86
N SER A 87 24.99 -5.26 9.61
CA SER A 87 24.06 -6.32 9.22
C SER A 87 22.62 -5.83 9.10
N ILE A 88 22.20 -4.86 9.93
CA ILE A 88 20.86 -4.26 9.84
C ILE A 88 20.77 -3.38 8.61
N TYR A 89 21.79 -2.57 8.30
CA TYR A 89 21.83 -1.80 7.06
C TYR A 89 21.75 -2.70 5.83
N PHE A 90 22.46 -3.83 5.85
CA PHE A 90 22.37 -4.83 4.79
C PHE A 90 20.93 -5.38 4.64
N ASN A 91 20.27 -5.70 5.77
CA ASN A 91 18.88 -6.15 5.76
C ASN A 91 17.91 -5.07 5.21
N ILE A 92 18.16 -3.80 5.51
CA ILE A 92 17.40 -2.68 4.94
C ILE A 92 17.48 -2.71 3.40
N PHE A 93 18.69 -2.85 2.83
CA PHE A 93 18.87 -2.94 1.38
C PHE A 93 18.15 -4.15 0.77
N LEU A 94 18.30 -5.33 1.37
CA LEU A 94 17.60 -6.53 0.90
C LEU A 94 16.07 -6.38 0.96
N THR A 95 15.57 -5.75 2.02
CA THR A 95 14.13 -5.53 2.18
C THR A 95 13.61 -4.51 1.16
N LEU A 96 14.37 -3.46 0.85
CA LEU A 96 14.04 -2.53 -0.22
C LEU A 96 14.00 -3.21 -1.60
N ASP A 97 14.98 -4.06 -1.92
CA ASP A 97 14.98 -4.83 -3.17
C ASP A 97 13.76 -5.74 -3.28
N LEU A 98 13.38 -6.39 -2.17
CA LEU A 98 12.21 -7.25 -2.14
C LEU A 98 10.91 -6.45 -2.35
N VAL A 99 10.77 -5.30 -1.69
CA VAL A 99 9.59 -4.43 -1.86
C VAL A 99 9.46 -3.98 -3.31
N GLU A 100 10.55 -3.50 -3.93
CA GLU A 100 10.51 -3.06 -5.33
C GLU A 100 10.18 -4.21 -6.31
N LYS A 101 10.69 -5.41 -6.07
CA LYS A 101 10.33 -6.60 -6.86
C LYS A 101 8.86 -6.96 -6.72
N LEU A 102 8.32 -6.87 -5.49
CA LEU A 102 6.90 -7.13 -5.24
C LEU A 102 6.00 -6.08 -5.91
N ASP A 103 6.36 -4.81 -5.83
CA ASP A 103 5.62 -3.73 -6.52
C ASP A 103 5.62 -3.93 -8.04
N SER A 104 6.77 -4.27 -8.62
CA SER A 104 6.88 -4.58 -10.06
C SER A 104 6.04 -5.81 -10.46
N ALA A 105 6.00 -6.83 -9.61
CA ALA A 105 5.19 -8.02 -9.82
C ALA A 105 3.68 -7.69 -9.76
N LEU A 106 3.27 -6.86 -8.78
CA LEU A 106 1.89 -6.37 -8.67
C LEU A 106 1.46 -5.59 -9.91
N ASP A 107 2.31 -4.65 -10.39
CA ASP A 107 2.03 -3.90 -11.61
C ASP A 107 1.88 -4.82 -12.83
N SER A 108 2.72 -5.84 -12.93
CA SER A 108 2.66 -6.83 -14.01
C SER A 108 1.35 -7.63 -13.97
N ILE A 109 0.92 -8.07 -12.78
CA ILE A 109 -0.34 -8.78 -12.58
C ILE A 109 -1.53 -7.87 -12.93
N LEU A 110 -1.54 -6.62 -12.44
CA LEU A 110 -2.60 -5.66 -12.73
C LEU A 110 -2.71 -5.36 -14.23
N ASN A 111 -1.58 -5.22 -14.91
CA ASN A 111 -1.56 -5.03 -16.36
C ASN A 111 -2.09 -6.27 -17.10
N ARG A 112 -1.76 -7.46 -16.62
CA ARG A 112 -2.30 -8.70 -17.17
C ARG A 112 -3.81 -8.81 -16.99
N ILE A 113 -4.33 -8.45 -15.83
CA ILE A 113 -5.79 -8.39 -15.57
C ILE A 113 -6.44 -7.41 -16.54
N ARG A 114 -5.89 -6.20 -16.71
CA ARG A 114 -6.43 -5.21 -17.67
C ARG A 114 -6.47 -5.77 -19.10
N GLN A 115 -5.41 -6.42 -19.54
CA GLN A 115 -5.38 -7.07 -20.86
C GLN A 115 -6.46 -8.12 -21.00
N LEU A 116 -6.59 -9.03 -20.03
CA LEU A 116 -7.62 -10.09 -20.06
C LEU A 116 -9.02 -9.51 -20.14
N ILE A 117 -9.32 -8.43 -19.40
CA ILE A 117 -10.62 -7.76 -19.48
C ILE A 117 -10.82 -7.08 -20.83
N THR A 118 -9.78 -6.42 -21.38
CA THR A 118 -9.87 -5.74 -22.68
C THR A 118 -10.12 -6.72 -23.83
N PHE A 119 -9.52 -7.91 -23.78
CA PHE A 119 -9.69 -8.94 -24.80
C PHE A 119 -10.86 -9.91 -24.52
N ASN A 120 -11.62 -9.68 -23.45
CA ASN A 120 -12.78 -10.51 -23.14
C ASN A 120 -13.88 -10.28 -24.19
N LYS A 121 -14.43 -11.37 -24.74
CA LYS A 121 -15.52 -11.33 -25.73
C LYS A 121 -16.90 -11.13 -25.10
N ASN A 122 -17.03 -11.22 -23.78
CA ASN A 122 -18.30 -11.03 -23.09
C ASN A 122 -18.55 -9.56 -22.82
N GLU A 123 -19.21 -8.89 -23.75
CA GLU A 123 -19.55 -7.45 -23.65
C GLU A 123 -20.38 -7.13 -22.39
N LYS A 124 -21.30 -8.02 -22.01
CA LYS A 124 -22.13 -7.84 -20.80
C LYS A 124 -21.27 -7.77 -19.55
N PHE A 125 -20.29 -8.66 -19.44
CA PHE A 125 -19.32 -8.67 -18.31
C PHE A 125 -18.51 -7.37 -18.24
N ILE A 126 -18.02 -6.91 -19.39
CA ILE A 126 -17.26 -5.64 -19.49
C ILE A 126 -18.12 -4.44 -19.10
N GLN A 127 -19.37 -4.38 -19.55
CA GLN A 127 -20.30 -3.31 -19.21
C GLN A 127 -20.59 -3.28 -17.71
N GLN A 128 -20.80 -4.43 -17.09
CA GLN A 128 -21.02 -4.55 -15.65
C GLN A 128 -19.81 -4.04 -14.83
N ILE A 129 -18.58 -4.37 -15.24
CA ILE A 129 -17.37 -3.82 -14.63
C ILE A 129 -17.33 -2.29 -14.75
N LYS A 130 -17.65 -1.74 -15.94
CA LYS A 130 -17.69 -0.29 -16.14
C LYS A 130 -18.73 0.38 -15.24
N LEU A 131 -19.92 -0.21 -15.10
CA LEU A 131 -20.98 0.28 -14.23
C LEU A 131 -20.53 0.27 -12.74
N LEU A 132 -19.95 -0.83 -12.27
CA LEU A 132 -19.42 -0.89 -10.90
C LEU A 132 -18.35 0.16 -10.64
N ASN A 133 -17.50 0.42 -11.63
CA ASN A 133 -16.43 1.44 -11.50
C ASN A 133 -16.95 2.89 -11.47
N THR A 134 -18.24 3.15 -11.75
CA THR A 134 -18.84 4.47 -11.57
C THR A 134 -19.25 4.76 -10.12
N ILE A 135 -19.30 3.73 -9.27
CA ILE A 135 -19.65 3.86 -7.86
C ILE A 135 -18.47 4.50 -7.11
N PRO A 136 -18.67 5.62 -6.39
CA PRO A 136 -17.61 6.25 -5.61
C PRO A 136 -16.96 5.27 -4.63
N GLY A 137 -15.62 5.17 -4.67
CA GLY A 137 -14.86 4.23 -3.86
C GLY A 137 -14.64 2.83 -4.48
N VAL A 138 -15.33 2.49 -5.56
CA VAL A 138 -15.10 1.23 -6.29
C VAL A 138 -14.10 1.45 -7.42
N GLY A 139 -12.86 1.03 -7.21
CA GLY A 139 -11.82 1.07 -8.25
C GLY A 139 -11.91 -0.11 -9.22
N PHE A 140 -11.11 -0.03 -10.31
CA PHE A 140 -11.09 -1.07 -11.34
C PHE A 140 -10.88 -2.50 -10.79
N LEU A 141 -9.89 -2.68 -9.91
CA LEU A 141 -9.59 -3.99 -9.34
C LEU A 141 -10.76 -4.50 -8.50
N THR A 142 -11.36 -3.64 -7.66
CA THR A 142 -12.53 -3.99 -6.85
C THR A 142 -13.71 -4.37 -7.74
N ALA A 143 -13.98 -3.62 -8.81
CA ALA A 143 -15.05 -3.94 -9.75
C ALA A 143 -14.83 -5.31 -10.43
N VAL A 144 -13.60 -5.60 -10.84
CA VAL A 144 -13.25 -6.90 -11.44
C VAL A 144 -13.41 -8.03 -10.43
N THR A 145 -12.92 -7.84 -9.18
CA THR A 145 -13.06 -8.84 -8.12
C THR A 145 -14.53 -9.16 -7.85
N ILE A 146 -15.37 -8.14 -7.67
CA ILE A 146 -16.81 -8.30 -7.46
C ILE A 146 -17.44 -9.10 -8.62
N MET A 147 -17.09 -8.76 -9.87
CA MET A 147 -17.63 -9.46 -11.03
C MET A 147 -17.15 -10.91 -11.15
N CYS A 148 -15.89 -11.18 -10.78
CA CYS A 148 -15.38 -12.56 -10.76
C CYS A 148 -16.07 -13.42 -9.69
N GLU A 149 -16.41 -12.84 -8.54
CA GLU A 149 -17.11 -13.53 -7.46
C GLU A 149 -18.60 -13.79 -7.80
N ILE A 150 -19.26 -12.77 -8.35
CA ILE A 150 -20.69 -12.86 -8.69
C ILE A 150 -20.93 -13.70 -9.95
N GLY A 151 -20.07 -13.58 -10.94
CA GLY A 151 -20.23 -14.18 -12.25
C GLY A 151 -21.32 -13.50 -13.08
N ASP A 152 -22.57 -13.67 -12.74
CA ASP A 152 -23.71 -13.03 -13.40
C ASP A 152 -24.75 -12.53 -12.38
N PHE A 153 -25.05 -11.24 -12.41
CA PHE A 153 -26.09 -10.64 -11.57
C PHE A 153 -27.48 -11.19 -11.82
N SER A 154 -27.76 -11.74 -13.00
CA SER A 154 -29.06 -12.35 -13.31
C SER A 154 -29.33 -13.65 -12.52
N ALA A 155 -28.33 -14.23 -11.88
CA ALA A 155 -28.49 -15.35 -10.96
C ALA A 155 -29.25 -14.96 -9.68
N PHE A 156 -29.29 -13.68 -9.33
CA PHE A 156 -29.96 -13.17 -8.13
C PHE A 156 -31.35 -12.61 -8.47
N ARG A 157 -32.40 -13.19 -7.91
CA ARG A 157 -33.79 -12.78 -8.15
C ARG A 157 -34.14 -11.44 -7.50
N ASN A 158 -33.43 -11.07 -6.44
CA ASN A 158 -33.63 -9.84 -5.70
C ASN A 158 -32.37 -9.40 -4.96
N PRO A 159 -32.26 -8.12 -4.55
CA PRO A 159 -31.08 -7.60 -3.84
C PRO A 159 -30.77 -8.32 -2.53
N LYS A 160 -31.79 -8.86 -1.82
CA LYS A 160 -31.59 -9.58 -0.55
C LYS A 160 -30.74 -10.85 -0.73
N GLN A 161 -30.90 -11.56 -1.87
CA GLN A 161 -30.07 -12.72 -2.16
C GLN A 161 -28.61 -12.33 -2.39
N LEU A 162 -28.34 -11.19 -3.01
CA LEU A 162 -27.00 -10.67 -3.16
C LEU A 162 -26.38 -10.26 -1.81
N PHE A 163 -27.17 -9.64 -0.92
CA PHE A 163 -26.76 -9.34 0.45
C PHE A 163 -26.38 -10.61 1.23
N ALA A 164 -27.21 -11.64 1.15
CA ALA A 164 -26.93 -12.93 1.79
C ALA A 164 -25.68 -13.61 1.20
N TYR A 165 -25.50 -13.52 -0.12
CA TYR A 165 -24.31 -14.05 -0.80
C TYR A 165 -23.02 -13.43 -0.29
N PHE A 166 -23.01 -12.13 -0.01
CA PHE A 166 -21.87 -11.44 0.60
C PHE A 166 -21.80 -11.57 2.13
N GLY A 167 -22.72 -12.30 2.76
CA GLY A 167 -22.77 -12.46 4.20
C GLY A 167 -23.05 -11.17 4.97
N LEU A 168 -23.72 -10.21 4.31
CA LEU A 168 -24.15 -8.93 4.89
C LEU A 168 -25.53 -9.01 5.52
N ASP A 169 -26.23 -10.16 5.40
CA ASP A 169 -27.51 -10.41 6.03
C ASP A 169 -27.36 -10.53 7.56
N PRO A 170 -28.35 -10.06 8.33
CA PRO A 170 -28.35 -10.25 9.76
C PRO A 170 -28.48 -11.74 10.11
N GLU A 171 -27.75 -12.16 11.13
CA GLU A 171 -27.92 -13.50 11.70
C GLU A 171 -29.28 -13.61 12.36
N VAL A 172 -30.07 -14.63 11.96
CA VAL A 172 -31.39 -14.90 12.58
C VAL A 172 -31.15 -15.64 13.89
N ASN A 173 -31.47 -14.98 14.98
CA ASN A 173 -31.41 -15.57 16.33
C ASN A 173 -32.82 -15.59 16.94
N GLU A 174 -33.61 -16.57 16.50
CA GLU A 174 -34.98 -16.76 16.92
C GLU A 174 -35.19 -18.18 17.47
N SER A 175 -35.84 -18.31 18.58
CA SER A 175 -36.21 -19.60 19.17
C SER A 175 -37.59 -19.51 19.83
N GLY A 176 -38.58 -20.11 19.19
CA GLY A 176 -39.97 -20.07 19.65
C GLY A 176 -40.53 -18.66 19.71
N LYS A 177 -40.80 -18.13 20.92
CA LYS A 177 -41.28 -16.74 21.13
C LYS A 177 -40.16 -15.74 21.30
N PHE A 178 -38.89 -16.17 21.31
CA PHE A 178 -37.73 -15.29 21.48
C PHE A 178 -37.28 -14.76 20.14
N VAL A 179 -37.21 -13.43 20.04
CA VAL A 179 -36.61 -12.71 18.88
C VAL A 179 -35.41 -11.92 19.38
N GLY A 180 -34.24 -12.26 18.90
CA GLY A 180 -33.00 -11.58 19.26
C GLY A 180 -33.00 -10.12 18.79
N THR A 181 -32.66 -9.19 19.69
CA THR A 181 -32.63 -7.74 19.41
C THR A 181 -31.27 -7.25 18.92
N GLN A 182 -30.20 -8.02 19.17
CA GLN A 182 -28.84 -7.72 18.69
C GLN A 182 -28.43 -8.74 17.63
N LEU A 183 -28.62 -8.39 16.37
CA LEU A 183 -28.28 -9.24 15.24
C LEU A 183 -26.93 -8.82 14.68
N HIS A 184 -25.96 -9.73 14.70
CA HIS A 184 -24.68 -9.56 14.03
C HIS A 184 -24.80 -9.94 12.55
N MET A 185 -23.92 -9.43 11.69
CA MET A 185 -23.83 -9.91 10.31
C MET A 185 -23.41 -11.38 10.28
N SER A 186 -24.05 -12.17 9.42
CA SER A 186 -23.85 -13.63 9.35
C SER A 186 -22.42 -14.01 8.96
N LYS A 187 -21.72 -13.17 8.19
CA LYS A 187 -20.35 -13.39 7.67
C LYS A 187 -20.18 -14.74 6.96
N ARG A 188 -21.26 -15.31 6.44
CA ARG A 188 -21.27 -16.61 5.73
C ARG A 188 -20.93 -16.49 4.25
N GLY A 189 -20.75 -15.25 3.74
CA GLY A 189 -20.45 -14.97 2.35
C GLY A 189 -19.01 -15.27 1.95
N SER A 190 -18.69 -14.94 0.70
CA SER A 190 -17.33 -15.04 0.17
C SER A 190 -16.33 -14.27 1.05
N ARG A 191 -15.14 -14.83 1.21
CA ARG A 191 -14.07 -14.24 2.03
C ARG A 191 -13.08 -13.41 1.19
N CYS A 192 -13.42 -13.12 -0.08
CA CYS A 192 -12.60 -12.29 -0.96
C CYS A 192 -12.76 -10.80 -0.71
#